data_c9fec0a164236a047b4cdc6273ea7826
#
_entry.id   c9fec0a164236a047b4cdc6273ea7826
#
_cell.length_a   1.000
_cell.length_b   1.000
_cell.length_c   1.000
_cell.angle_alpha   90.00
_cell.angle_beta   90.00
_cell.angle_gamma   90.00
#
_symmetry.space_group_name_H-M   'P 1'
#
loop_
_entity.id
_entity.type
_entity.pdbx_description
1 polymer ?
#
loop_
_entity_poly.entity_id
_entity_poly.type
_entity_poly.pdbx_seq_one_letter_code
_entity_poly.pdbx_strand_id
1 'polypeptide(L)'
;MINIGFVTGARSEYGVMKRVISEFVSDKDFNVSIIATGMHYQHKYGDTIGEIRKDALAPIFDAPCYTECEQEKVLDFTSLVHKLNDVLREKQFDIIYIVGDRLEAYSAALAAHFLRIPVAHFAGGQITEGAVDNIYRYN
;
A
#
# COMPACT_ATOMS: atom_id res chain seq x y z
N MET A 1 18.41 -8.12 -10.03
CA MET A 1 16.97 -8.32 -9.75
C MET A 1 16.42 -7.10 -9.01
N ILE A 2 15.31 -6.57 -9.48
CA ILE A 2 14.71 -5.36 -8.91
C ILE A 2 13.69 -5.77 -7.86
N ASN A 3 13.84 -5.26 -6.63
CA ASN A 3 12.89 -5.49 -5.54
C ASN A 3 11.77 -4.47 -5.62
N ILE A 4 10.56 -4.92 -5.96
CA ILE A 4 9.38 -4.06 -6.06
C ILE A 4 8.36 -4.46 -5.00
N GLY A 5 7.82 -3.45 -4.28
CA GLY A 5 6.78 -3.64 -3.28
C GLY A 5 5.47 -3.01 -3.72
N PHE A 6 4.40 -3.78 -3.69
CA PHE A 6 3.05 -3.30 -3.99
C PHE A 6 2.32 -3.06 -2.68
N VAL A 7 1.97 -1.80 -2.41
CA VAL A 7 1.28 -1.43 -1.17
C VAL A 7 -0.23 -1.42 -1.42
N THR A 8 -0.97 -2.19 -0.65
CA THR A 8 -2.43 -2.26 -0.75
C THR A 8 -3.07 -2.07 0.62
N GLY A 9 -4.02 -1.14 0.70
CA GLY A 9 -4.74 -0.82 1.94
C GLY A 9 -6.23 -1.13 1.88
N ALA A 10 -6.75 -1.59 0.75
CA ALA A 10 -8.15 -1.89 0.58
C ALA A 10 -8.36 -2.91 -0.54
N ARG A 11 -9.49 -3.60 -0.47
CA ARG A 11 -9.85 -4.61 -1.48
C ARG A 11 -9.90 -4.02 -2.88
N SER A 12 -10.42 -2.80 -3.02
CA SER A 12 -10.51 -2.13 -4.32
C SER A 12 -9.14 -1.85 -4.92
N GLU A 13 -8.17 -1.46 -4.09
CA GLU A 13 -6.80 -1.25 -4.54
C GLU A 13 -6.16 -2.57 -4.99
N TYR A 14 -6.31 -3.60 -4.18
CA TYR A 14 -5.78 -4.92 -4.51
C TYR A 14 -6.37 -5.46 -5.80
N GLY A 15 -7.68 -5.28 -6.01
CA GLY A 15 -8.35 -5.69 -7.25
C GLY A 15 -7.75 -5.06 -8.50
N VAL A 16 -7.38 -3.79 -8.41
CA VAL A 16 -6.70 -3.08 -9.51
C VAL A 16 -5.27 -3.59 -9.70
N MET A 17 -4.57 -3.83 -8.60
CA MET A 17 -3.16 -4.24 -8.65
C MET A 17 -2.94 -5.70 -9.04
N LYS A 18 -3.89 -6.56 -8.76
CA LYS A 18 -3.73 -8.02 -8.85
C LYS A 18 -3.16 -8.48 -10.20
N ARG A 19 -3.67 -7.93 -11.28
CA ARG A 19 -3.19 -8.28 -12.62
C ARG A 19 -1.77 -7.76 -12.85
N VAL A 20 -1.49 -6.54 -12.42
CA VAL A 20 -0.17 -5.94 -12.54
C VAL A 20 0.84 -6.76 -11.74
N ILE A 21 0.48 -7.14 -10.51
CA ILE A 21 1.34 -7.99 -9.66
C ILE A 21 1.67 -9.29 -10.40
N SER A 22 0.68 -9.94 -11.00
CA SER A 22 0.86 -11.19 -11.72
C SER A 22 1.86 -11.05 -12.88
N GLU A 23 1.77 -9.93 -13.60
CA GLU A 23 2.71 -9.66 -14.70
C GLU A 23 4.13 -9.50 -14.19
N PHE A 24 4.33 -8.76 -13.09
CA PHE A 24 5.66 -8.58 -12.51
C PHE A 24 6.21 -9.88 -11.92
N VAL A 25 5.36 -10.70 -11.31
CA VAL A 25 5.78 -12.00 -10.79
C VAL A 25 6.27 -12.91 -11.89
N SER A 26 5.68 -12.81 -13.08
CA SER A 26 6.09 -13.61 -14.24
C SER A 26 7.42 -13.16 -14.84
N ASP A 27 7.89 -11.97 -14.50
CA ASP A 27 9.12 -11.41 -15.02
C ASP A 27 10.27 -11.72 -14.06
N LYS A 28 11.25 -12.47 -14.56
CA LYS A 28 12.40 -12.92 -13.75
C LYS A 28 13.33 -11.77 -13.30
N ASP A 29 13.19 -10.59 -13.86
CA ASP A 29 14.00 -9.44 -13.47
C ASP A 29 13.48 -8.77 -12.20
N PHE A 30 12.30 -9.16 -11.72
CA PHE A 30 11.68 -8.57 -10.54
C PHE A 30 11.51 -9.56 -9.42
N ASN A 31 11.77 -9.09 -8.21
CA ASN A 31 11.46 -9.79 -6.99
C ASN A 31 10.31 -9.05 -6.32
N VAL A 32 9.12 -9.64 -6.37
CA VAL A 32 7.86 -8.98 -6.00
C VAL A 32 7.48 -9.29 -4.56
N SER A 33 7.02 -8.28 -3.85
CA SER A 33 6.42 -8.43 -2.51
C SER A 33 5.14 -7.61 -2.44
N ILE A 34 4.20 -8.07 -1.62
CA ILE A 34 2.96 -7.35 -1.34
C ILE A 34 3.04 -6.82 0.10
N ILE A 35 2.76 -5.54 0.28
CA ILE A 35 2.69 -4.92 1.60
C ILE A 35 1.22 -4.63 1.87
N ALA A 36 0.63 -5.40 2.75
CA ALA A 36 -0.80 -5.29 3.06
C ALA A 36 -0.99 -4.48 4.33
N THR A 37 -1.91 -3.54 4.30
CA THR A 37 -2.17 -2.63 5.41
C THR A 37 -3.64 -2.21 5.43
N GLY A 38 -4.00 -1.34 6.36
CA GLY A 38 -5.27 -0.64 6.38
C GLY A 38 -6.50 -1.52 6.52
N MET A 39 -7.43 -1.30 5.61
CA MET A 39 -8.75 -1.93 5.66
C MET A 39 -8.73 -3.45 5.51
N HIS A 40 -7.63 -4.01 4.99
CA HIS A 40 -7.49 -5.48 4.92
C HIS A 40 -7.55 -6.14 6.29
N TYR A 41 -7.23 -5.40 7.36
CA TYR A 41 -7.17 -5.92 8.72
C TYR A 41 -8.39 -5.48 9.57
N GLN A 42 -9.39 -4.83 8.96
CA GLN A 42 -10.59 -4.41 9.67
C GLN A 42 -11.75 -5.37 9.39
N HIS A 43 -12.27 -5.98 10.44
CA HIS A 43 -13.35 -6.98 10.33
C HIS A 43 -14.61 -6.44 9.65
N LYS A 44 -14.91 -5.15 9.82
CA LYS A 44 -16.11 -4.54 9.23
C LYS A 44 -16.11 -4.53 7.70
N TYR A 45 -14.96 -4.72 7.07
CA TYR A 45 -14.84 -4.77 5.60
C TYR A 45 -14.68 -6.20 5.09
N GLY A 46 -14.85 -7.19 5.94
CA GLY A 46 -14.70 -8.59 5.60
C GLY A 46 -13.27 -9.10 5.72
N ASP A 47 -13.04 -10.33 5.32
CA ASP A 47 -11.72 -10.97 5.42
C ASP A 47 -10.91 -10.74 4.13
N THR A 48 -10.57 -9.48 3.85
CA THR A 48 -9.89 -9.13 2.61
C THR A 48 -8.42 -9.53 2.60
N ILE A 49 -7.77 -9.59 3.77
CA ILE A 49 -6.40 -10.12 3.84
C ILE A 49 -6.37 -11.62 3.49
N GLY A 50 -7.42 -12.37 3.81
CA GLY A 50 -7.55 -13.76 3.45
C GLY A 50 -7.58 -13.97 1.93
N GLU A 51 -8.19 -13.04 1.19
CA GLU A 51 -8.19 -13.08 -0.27
C GLU A 51 -6.78 -12.97 -0.85
N ILE A 52 -5.99 -12.04 -0.31
CA ILE A 52 -4.61 -11.85 -0.75
C ILE A 52 -3.77 -13.10 -0.45
N ARG A 53 -3.93 -13.64 0.74
CA ARG A 53 -3.21 -14.86 1.15
C ARG A 53 -3.61 -16.07 0.31
N LYS A 54 -4.90 -16.19 -0.01
CA LYS A 54 -5.42 -17.28 -0.84
C LYS A 54 -4.87 -17.23 -2.27
N ASP A 55 -4.77 -16.02 -2.84
CA ASP A 55 -4.22 -15.84 -4.17
C ASP A 55 -2.75 -16.20 -4.25
N ALA A 56 -2.02 -16.04 -3.18
CA ALA A 56 -0.61 -16.43 -3.03
C ALA A 56 0.28 -15.98 -4.19
N LEU A 57 0.09 -14.75 -4.68
CA LEU A 57 0.82 -14.23 -5.83
C LEU A 57 2.28 -13.92 -5.50
N ALA A 58 2.56 -13.45 -4.29
CA ALA A 58 3.90 -13.04 -3.85
C ALA A 58 3.96 -13.06 -2.33
N PRO A 59 5.16 -13.02 -1.73
CA PRO A 59 5.30 -12.89 -0.27
C PRO A 59 4.59 -11.64 0.24
N ILE A 60 3.95 -11.76 1.40
CA ILE A 60 3.16 -10.71 2.02
C ILE A 60 3.86 -10.22 3.27
N PHE A 61 4.05 -8.90 3.36
CA PHE A 61 4.48 -8.23 4.58
C PHE A 61 3.26 -7.56 5.20
N ASP A 62 2.95 -7.91 6.44
CA ASP A 62 1.78 -7.40 7.15
C ASP A 62 2.13 -6.09 7.87
N ALA A 63 1.38 -5.03 7.59
CA ALA A 63 1.48 -3.75 8.28
C ALA A 63 0.12 -3.32 8.81
N PRO A 64 -0.49 -4.08 9.73
CA PRO A 64 -1.81 -3.76 10.26
C PRO A 64 -1.74 -2.49 11.10
N CYS A 65 -2.58 -1.51 10.78
CA CYS A 65 -2.62 -0.27 11.54
C CYS A 65 -3.89 0.50 11.23
N TYR A 66 -4.92 0.28 12.05
CA TYR A 66 -6.05 1.21 12.11
C TYR A 66 -6.74 1.10 13.45
N THR A 67 -7.22 2.24 13.94
CA THR A 67 -8.17 2.27 15.04
C THR A 67 -9.58 2.20 14.47
N GLU A 68 -10.53 1.80 15.29
CA GLU A 68 -11.95 1.84 14.92
C GLU A 68 -12.56 3.24 15.13
N CYS A 69 -11.79 4.19 15.63
CA CYS A 69 -12.27 5.52 15.96
C CYS A 69 -11.98 6.53 14.86
N GLU A 70 -13.03 7.10 14.29
CA GLU A 70 -12.91 8.11 13.24
C GLU A 70 -12.18 9.38 13.69
N GLN A 71 -12.13 9.63 15.00
CA GLN A 71 -11.49 10.82 15.54
C GLN A 71 -9.98 10.66 15.70
N GLU A 72 -9.45 9.48 15.47
CA GLU A 72 -8.01 9.19 15.67
C GLU A 72 -7.24 9.05 14.35
N LYS A 73 -7.64 9.80 13.32
CA LYS A 73 -6.97 9.72 12.01
C LYS A 73 -5.51 10.13 12.03
N VAL A 74 -5.15 11.09 12.89
CA VAL A 74 -3.75 11.51 13.04
C VAL A 74 -2.93 10.37 13.64
N LEU A 75 -3.46 9.70 14.65
CA LEU A 75 -2.81 8.54 15.27
C LEU A 75 -2.67 7.39 14.25
N ASP A 76 -3.72 7.13 13.48
CA ASP A 76 -3.68 6.12 12.44
C ASP A 76 -2.60 6.45 11.42
N PHE A 77 -2.54 7.71 10.98
CA PHE A 77 -1.55 8.16 10.00
C PHE A 77 -0.13 7.99 10.52
N THR A 78 0.15 8.48 11.73
CA THR A 78 1.52 8.41 12.28
C THR A 78 1.95 6.97 12.54
N SER A 79 1.06 6.15 13.07
CA SER A 79 1.33 4.74 13.32
C SER A 79 1.56 3.98 12.01
N LEU A 80 0.78 4.30 10.99
CA LEU A 80 0.89 3.66 9.68
C LEU A 80 2.20 4.02 8.99
N VAL A 81 2.58 5.30 9.02
CA VAL A 81 3.88 5.73 8.47
C VAL A 81 5.01 4.99 9.19
N HIS A 82 4.95 4.88 10.50
CA HIS A 82 5.96 4.19 11.29
C HIS A 82 6.06 2.70 10.91
N LYS A 83 4.92 2.01 10.83
CA LYS A 83 4.89 0.59 10.44
C LYS A 83 5.39 0.37 9.02
N LEU A 84 5.00 1.22 8.09
CA LEU A 84 5.47 1.13 6.71
C LEU A 84 6.96 1.40 6.63
N ASN A 85 7.47 2.37 7.40
CA ASN A 85 8.90 2.61 7.48
C ASN A 85 9.65 1.35 7.93
N ASP A 86 9.14 0.64 8.95
CA ASP A 86 9.78 -0.58 9.45
C ASP A 86 9.80 -1.66 8.37
N VAL A 87 8.68 -1.89 7.69
CA VAL A 87 8.58 -2.89 6.61
C VAL A 87 9.51 -2.54 5.45
N LEU A 88 9.52 -1.28 5.04
CA LEU A 88 10.34 -0.85 3.90
C LEU A 88 11.84 -0.91 4.20
N ARG A 89 12.22 -0.77 5.46
CA ARG A 89 13.62 -0.91 5.88
C ARG A 89 14.05 -2.36 6.03
N GLU A 90 13.14 -3.23 6.40
CA GLU A 90 13.43 -4.66 6.60
C GLU A 90 13.90 -5.32 5.30
N LYS A 91 13.26 -4.97 4.20
CA LYS A 91 13.61 -5.46 2.87
C LYS A 91 14.00 -4.26 2.00
N GLN A 92 15.17 -4.32 1.39
CA GLN A 92 15.67 -3.23 0.56
C GLN A 92 14.91 -3.16 -0.76
N PHE A 93 13.84 -2.35 -0.79
CA PHE A 93 13.06 -2.13 -2.00
C PHE A 93 13.72 -1.12 -2.92
N ASP A 94 13.70 -1.42 -4.21
CA ASP A 94 14.18 -0.50 -5.25
C ASP A 94 13.09 0.44 -5.71
N ILE A 95 11.83 0.01 -5.62
CA ILE A 95 10.66 0.80 -6.00
C ILE A 95 9.42 0.32 -5.25
N ILE A 96 8.54 1.26 -4.92
CA ILE A 96 7.25 0.97 -4.32
C ILE A 96 6.15 1.37 -5.31
N TYR A 97 5.16 0.50 -5.49
CA TYR A 97 4.00 0.75 -6.33
C TYR A 97 2.78 1.02 -5.45
N ILE A 98 2.12 2.15 -5.67
CA ILE A 98 0.90 2.52 -4.94
C ILE A 98 -0.21 2.87 -5.92
N VAL A 99 -1.46 2.77 -5.43
CA VAL A 99 -2.65 3.07 -6.23
C VAL A 99 -3.52 4.09 -5.49
N GLY A 100 -3.98 5.07 -6.24
CA GLY A 100 -5.06 5.95 -5.78
C GLY A 100 -4.64 7.05 -4.83
N ASP A 101 -5.54 7.34 -3.91
CA ASP A 101 -5.53 8.57 -3.13
C ASP A 101 -5.89 8.36 -1.66
N ARG A 102 -5.81 7.14 -1.17
CA ARG A 102 -6.17 6.84 0.21
C ARG A 102 -5.02 7.15 1.16
N LEU A 103 -5.33 7.19 2.46
CA LEU A 103 -4.36 7.46 3.51
C LEU A 103 -3.18 6.47 3.45
N GLU A 104 -3.45 5.21 3.14
CA GLU A 104 -2.42 4.17 3.05
C GLU A 104 -1.42 4.47 1.94
N ALA A 105 -1.89 4.90 0.78
CA ALA A 105 -1.02 5.27 -0.33
C ALA A 105 -0.16 6.48 0.02
N TYR A 106 -0.77 7.50 0.62
CA TYR A 106 -0.04 8.69 1.07
C TYR A 106 1.01 8.35 2.12
N SER A 107 0.65 7.51 3.10
CA SER A 107 1.57 7.10 4.16
C SER A 107 2.76 6.30 3.59
N ALA A 108 2.50 5.43 2.63
CA ALA A 108 3.55 4.66 1.96
C ALA A 108 4.47 5.55 1.15
N ALA A 109 3.90 6.52 0.42
CA ALA A 109 4.69 7.47 -0.36
C ALA A 109 5.59 8.32 0.55
N LEU A 110 5.05 8.76 1.70
CA LEU A 110 5.83 9.55 2.65
C LEU A 110 6.97 8.75 3.26
N ALA A 111 6.72 7.53 3.71
CA ALA A 111 7.76 6.65 4.24
C ALA A 111 8.84 6.37 3.19
N ALA A 112 8.42 6.04 1.96
CA ALA A 112 9.34 5.80 0.86
C ALA A 112 10.19 7.03 0.54
N HIS A 113 9.58 8.22 0.58
CA HIS A 113 10.30 9.49 0.36
C HIS A 113 11.46 9.67 1.34
N PHE A 114 11.20 9.47 2.64
CA PHE A 114 12.25 9.60 3.65
C PHE A 114 13.33 8.54 3.53
N LEU A 115 12.99 7.37 3.01
CA LEU A 115 13.93 6.29 2.77
C LEU A 115 14.59 6.36 1.38
N ARG A 116 14.26 7.38 0.60
CA ARG A 116 14.76 7.59 -0.77
C ARG A 116 14.44 6.43 -1.71
N ILE A 117 13.26 5.85 -1.54
CA ILE A 117 12.76 4.80 -2.42
C ILE A 117 11.82 5.43 -3.46
N PRO A 118 12.07 5.25 -4.75
CA PRO A 118 11.18 5.76 -5.79
C PRO A 118 9.78 5.15 -5.68
N VAL A 119 8.77 5.95 -6.03
CA VAL A 119 7.36 5.55 -5.98
C VAL A 119 6.75 5.60 -7.37
N ALA A 120 6.15 4.50 -7.80
CA ALA A 120 5.29 4.46 -8.98
C ALA A 120 3.83 4.61 -8.51
N HIS A 121 3.16 5.63 -8.98
CA HIS A 121 1.83 5.99 -8.49
C HIS A 121 0.79 5.88 -9.60
N PHE A 122 -0.01 4.82 -9.57
CA PHE A 122 -1.14 4.65 -10.48
C PHE A 122 -2.36 5.45 -9.98
N ALA A 123 -3.02 6.17 -10.88
CA ALA A 123 -4.14 7.05 -10.58
C ALA A 123 -3.78 8.22 -9.64
N GLY A 124 -2.51 8.59 -9.60
CA GLY A 124 -2.06 9.84 -9.00
C GLY A 124 -2.34 10.99 -9.96
N GLY A 125 -2.50 12.20 -9.42
CA GLY A 125 -2.71 13.38 -10.24
C GLY A 125 -4.14 13.57 -10.76
N GLN A 126 -5.08 12.72 -10.40
CA GLN A 126 -6.49 12.87 -10.73
C GLN A 126 -7.22 13.65 -9.64
N ILE A 127 -8.13 14.54 -10.03
CA ILE A 127 -8.96 15.28 -9.09
C ILE A 127 -10.37 14.70 -9.12
N THR A 128 -10.88 14.32 -7.94
CA THR A 128 -12.29 13.96 -7.76
C THR A 128 -12.96 15.10 -7.00
N GLU A 129 -13.91 15.76 -7.62
CA GLU A 129 -14.57 16.93 -7.05
C GLU A 129 -15.26 16.56 -5.73
N GLY A 130 -15.02 17.36 -4.69
CA GLY A 130 -15.59 17.14 -3.36
C GLY A 130 -14.91 16.04 -2.53
N ALA A 131 -13.89 15.37 -3.03
CA ALA A 131 -13.20 14.33 -2.29
C ALA A 131 -12.03 14.88 -1.48
N VAL A 132 -12.01 14.61 -0.17
CA VAL A 132 -10.90 15.01 0.71
C VAL A 132 -9.61 14.28 0.36
N ASP A 133 -9.70 13.11 -0.24
CA ASP A 133 -8.54 12.29 -0.63
C ASP A 133 -7.66 12.96 -1.69
N ASN A 134 -8.15 14.02 -2.35
CA ASN A 134 -7.34 14.82 -3.27
C ASN A 134 -6.08 15.37 -2.61
N ILE A 135 -6.14 15.67 -1.30
CA ILE A 135 -4.99 16.14 -0.53
C ILE A 135 -3.89 15.08 -0.54
N TYR A 136 -4.24 13.83 -0.33
CA TYR A 136 -3.28 12.72 -0.31
C TYR A 136 -2.71 12.46 -1.70
N ARG A 137 -3.55 12.56 -2.72
CA ARG A 137 -3.16 12.27 -4.11
C ARG A 137 -2.08 13.21 -4.63
N TYR A 138 -2.10 14.48 -4.19
CA TYR A 138 -1.21 15.52 -4.71
C TYR A 138 -0.04 15.84 -3.77
N ASN A 139 0.02 15.29 -2.62
CA ASN A 139 1.15 15.45 -1.72
C ASN A 139 2.10 14.26 -1.81
#